data_687ec57c07a2170b66b4f210981fa083
#
_entry.id   687ec57c07a2170b66b4f210981fa083
#
_cell.length_a   1.000
_cell.length_b   1.000
_cell.length_c   1.000
_cell.angle_alpha   90.00
_cell.angle_beta   90.00
_cell.angle_gamma   90.00
#
_symmetry.space_group_name_H-M   'P 1'
#
loop_
_entity.id
_entity.type
_entity.pdbx_description
1 polymer ?
#
loop_
_entity_poly.entity_id
_entity_poly.type
_entity_poly.pdbx_seq_one_letter_code
_entity_poly.pdbx_strand_id
1 'polypeptide(L)'
;MVSFADKPTLEGTVVTLRPMRAGDAASMFADTTDVEANRLTGTHDDFTLEQIERWTASRHDTDDRLDLAAVDPATGEWLGEVVINEWDPDNRSCSFRIALSERARNRGIGTEATRLIVDHVFSAIDDPPVNRLELEVYAFNPRAITVYERIGFVREGVRRAALRWDGEFVDAITMSILRSEWAAR
;
A
#
# COMPACT_ATOMS: atom_id res chain seq x y z
N MET A 1 3.99 -15.56 16.91
CA MET A 1 3.93 -15.38 15.44
C MET A 1 3.10 -14.13 15.21
N VAL A 2 3.65 -13.07 14.61
CA VAL A 2 2.82 -11.91 14.24
C VAL A 2 1.70 -12.42 13.37
N SER A 3 0.50 -12.10 13.73
CA SER A 3 -0.68 -12.44 12.95
C SER A 3 -1.25 -11.13 12.40
N PHE A 4 -1.29 -11.01 11.10
CA PHE A 4 -2.09 -9.99 10.41
C PHE A 4 -3.56 -10.45 10.25
N ALA A 5 -3.99 -11.43 11.02
CA ALA A 5 -5.37 -11.96 11.00
C ALA A 5 -6.37 -10.88 11.45
N ASP A 6 -5.99 -10.06 12.42
CA ASP A 6 -6.80 -8.89 12.78
C ASP A 6 -6.69 -7.81 11.71
N LYS A 7 -7.80 -7.53 11.03
CA LYS A 7 -7.90 -6.55 9.97
C LYS A 7 -8.52 -5.27 10.53
N PRO A 8 -7.72 -4.25 10.88
CA PRO A 8 -8.23 -3.06 11.56
C PRO A 8 -9.05 -2.15 10.64
N THR A 9 -9.85 -1.28 11.27
CA THR A 9 -10.34 -0.06 10.64
C THR A 9 -9.57 1.12 11.23
N LEU A 10 -8.89 1.88 10.35
CA LEU A 10 -8.09 3.03 10.73
C LEU A 10 -8.78 4.28 10.19
N GLU A 11 -9.28 5.11 11.10
CA GLU A 11 -10.06 6.30 10.75
C GLU A 11 -9.13 7.50 10.59
N GLY A 12 -9.20 8.15 9.42
CA GLY A 12 -8.53 9.41 9.14
C GLY A 12 -9.54 10.52 8.82
N THR A 13 -9.00 11.68 8.47
CA THR A 13 -9.81 12.87 8.15
C THR A 13 -10.33 12.84 6.72
N VAL A 14 -9.49 12.40 5.77
CA VAL A 14 -9.82 12.37 4.33
C VAL A 14 -9.86 10.96 3.77
N VAL A 15 -9.49 9.95 4.56
CA VAL A 15 -9.56 8.53 4.19
C VAL A 15 -9.80 7.66 5.42
N THR A 16 -10.59 6.62 5.26
CA THR A 16 -10.66 5.49 6.19
C THR A 16 -10.06 4.27 5.53
N LEU A 17 -9.15 3.57 6.23
CA LEU A 17 -8.66 2.25 5.81
C LEU A 17 -9.47 1.20 6.57
N ARG A 18 -10.13 0.31 5.85
CA ARG A 18 -10.94 -0.77 6.44
C ARG A 18 -10.61 -2.12 5.81
N PRO A 19 -10.97 -3.22 6.45
CA PRO A 19 -10.82 -4.54 5.85
C PRO A 19 -11.41 -4.61 4.44
N MET A 20 -10.67 -5.28 3.52
CA MET A 20 -11.14 -5.59 2.17
C MET A 20 -12.39 -6.46 2.24
N ARG A 21 -13.35 -6.24 1.35
CA ARG A 21 -14.63 -6.97 1.29
C ARG A 21 -14.88 -7.48 -0.13
N ALA A 22 -15.63 -8.55 -0.26
CA ALA A 22 -16.03 -9.04 -1.58
C ALA A 22 -16.77 -7.97 -2.43
N GLY A 23 -17.53 -7.08 -1.79
CA GLY A 23 -18.22 -5.96 -2.47
C GLY A 23 -17.29 -4.90 -3.07
N ASP A 24 -16.01 -4.89 -2.74
CA ASP A 24 -15.02 -3.96 -3.30
C ASP A 24 -14.54 -4.38 -4.71
N ALA A 25 -14.80 -5.62 -5.10
CA ALA A 25 -14.30 -6.21 -6.34
C ALA A 25 -14.65 -5.39 -7.61
N ALA A 26 -15.88 -4.92 -7.73
CA ALA A 26 -16.30 -4.14 -8.89
C ALA A 26 -15.55 -2.82 -9.02
N SER A 27 -15.32 -2.12 -7.89
CA SER A 27 -14.57 -0.86 -7.87
C SER A 27 -13.09 -1.09 -8.14
N MET A 28 -12.51 -2.12 -7.53
CA MET A 28 -11.13 -2.53 -7.78
C MET A 28 -10.91 -2.94 -9.25
N PHE A 29 -11.83 -3.69 -9.82
CA PHE A 29 -11.78 -4.06 -11.23
C PHE A 29 -11.86 -2.84 -12.15
N ALA A 30 -12.68 -1.85 -11.83
CA ALA A 30 -12.73 -0.60 -12.60
C ALA A 30 -11.36 0.13 -12.59
N ASP A 31 -10.62 0.10 -11.48
CA ASP A 31 -9.30 0.72 -11.38
C ASP A 31 -8.24 0.00 -12.23
N THR A 32 -8.40 -1.31 -12.56
CA THR A 32 -7.44 -2.04 -13.43
C THR A 32 -7.38 -1.48 -14.86
N THR A 33 -8.38 -0.71 -15.27
CA THR A 33 -8.40 -0.01 -16.58
C THR A 33 -7.72 1.37 -16.55
N ASP A 34 -7.31 1.86 -15.38
CA ASP A 34 -6.60 3.14 -15.25
C ASP A 34 -5.13 2.97 -15.64
N VAL A 35 -4.80 3.41 -16.86
CA VAL A 35 -3.43 3.30 -17.42
C VAL A 35 -2.37 3.98 -16.54
N GLU A 36 -2.70 5.13 -15.94
CA GLU A 36 -1.75 5.83 -15.08
C GLU A 36 -1.57 5.10 -13.73
N ALA A 37 -2.64 4.53 -13.15
CA ALA A 37 -2.51 3.69 -11.95
C ALA A 37 -1.64 2.47 -12.23
N ASN A 38 -1.89 1.77 -13.33
CA ASN A 38 -1.09 0.62 -13.76
C ASN A 38 0.38 1.00 -13.98
N ARG A 39 0.63 2.15 -14.62
CA ARG A 39 1.98 2.69 -14.79
C ARG A 39 2.67 2.96 -13.45
N LEU A 40 1.96 3.62 -12.51
CA LEU A 40 2.52 3.99 -11.20
C LEU A 40 2.79 2.78 -10.29
N THR A 41 2.08 1.68 -10.49
CA THR A 41 2.25 0.41 -9.75
C THR A 41 3.08 -0.63 -10.50
N GLY A 42 3.39 -0.39 -11.78
CA GLY A 42 4.09 -1.34 -12.66
C GLY A 42 3.25 -2.57 -12.99
N THR A 43 1.94 -2.43 -13.00
CA THR A 43 1.00 -3.51 -13.29
C THR A 43 0.87 -3.70 -14.79
N HIS A 44 1.27 -4.86 -15.29
CA HIS A 44 1.15 -5.26 -16.71
C HIS A 44 0.03 -6.24 -16.97
N ASP A 45 -0.48 -6.86 -15.91
CA ASP A 45 -1.46 -7.93 -16.02
C ASP A 45 -2.86 -7.38 -16.32
N ASP A 46 -3.57 -8.10 -17.21
CA ASP A 46 -5.01 -7.94 -17.38
C ASP A 46 -5.74 -8.86 -16.41
N PHE A 47 -6.67 -8.31 -15.66
CA PHE A 47 -7.48 -9.06 -14.71
C PHE A 47 -8.92 -9.21 -15.20
N THR A 48 -9.55 -10.35 -14.90
CA THR A 48 -11.01 -10.50 -15.03
C THR A 48 -11.72 -10.13 -13.73
N LEU A 49 -12.96 -9.71 -13.82
CA LEU A 49 -13.76 -9.45 -12.61
C LEU A 49 -13.81 -10.66 -11.68
N GLU A 50 -13.97 -11.88 -12.23
CA GLU A 50 -13.99 -13.12 -11.45
C GLU A 50 -12.68 -13.36 -10.67
N GLN A 51 -11.52 -13.01 -11.26
CA GLN A 51 -10.23 -13.09 -10.55
C GLN A 51 -10.19 -12.12 -9.37
N ILE A 52 -10.65 -10.88 -9.58
CA ILE A 52 -10.70 -9.85 -8.53
C ILE A 52 -11.70 -10.23 -7.44
N GLU A 53 -12.89 -10.76 -7.78
CA GLU A 53 -13.88 -11.27 -6.83
C GLU A 53 -13.32 -12.36 -5.94
N ARG A 54 -12.65 -13.37 -6.53
CA ARG A 54 -11.99 -14.43 -5.75
C ARG A 54 -10.88 -13.90 -4.87
N TRP A 55 -10.11 -12.95 -5.39
CA TRP A 55 -9.01 -12.34 -4.64
C TRP A 55 -9.55 -11.53 -3.44
N THR A 56 -10.48 -10.61 -3.64
CA THR A 56 -11.04 -9.78 -2.56
C THR A 56 -11.74 -10.63 -1.49
N ALA A 57 -12.47 -11.67 -1.88
CA ALA A 57 -13.13 -12.58 -0.95
C ALA A 57 -12.13 -13.34 -0.05
N SER A 58 -10.92 -13.63 -0.55
CA SER A 58 -9.90 -14.38 0.21
C SER A 58 -9.07 -13.52 1.17
N ARG A 59 -9.11 -12.18 1.06
CA ARG A 59 -8.23 -11.30 1.85
C ARG A 59 -8.54 -11.27 3.33
N HIS A 60 -9.76 -11.60 3.70
CA HIS A 60 -10.16 -11.65 5.10
C HIS A 60 -9.46 -12.79 5.88
N ASP A 61 -9.21 -13.90 5.22
CA ASP A 61 -8.72 -15.15 5.85
C ASP A 61 -7.18 -15.30 5.84
N THR A 62 -6.44 -14.25 5.41
CA THR A 62 -4.97 -14.27 5.43
C THR A 62 -4.44 -13.78 6.78
N ASP A 63 -3.34 -14.37 7.25
CA ASP A 63 -2.68 -14.01 8.51
C ASP A 63 -1.24 -13.50 8.33
N ASP A 64 -0.75 -13.51 7.09
CA ASP A 64 0.61 -13.10 6.69
C ASP A 64 0.66 -11.72 6.03
N ARG A 65 -0.49 -11.06 5.85
CA ARG A 65 -0.62 -9.78 5.17
C ARG A 65 -1.84 -8.97 5.61
N LEU A 66 -1.81 -7.66 5.41
CA LEU A 66 -2.95 -6.75 5.52
C LEU A 66 -3.32 -6.22 4.15
N ASP A 67 -4.56 -6.42 3.73
CA ASP A 67 -5.15 -5.80 2.55
C ASP A 67 -6.33 -4.94 3.01
N LEU A 68 -6.16 -3.63 2.94
CA LEU A 68 -7.17 -2.67 3.39
C LEU A 68 -7.69 -1.84 2.21
N ALA A 69 -9.00 -1.72 2.14
CA ALA A 69 -9.65 -0.77 1.25
C ALA A 69 -9.50 0.66 1.80
N ALA A 70 -9.02 1.57 0.98
CA ALA A 70 -9.09 3.00 1.24
C ALA A 70 -10.44 3.52 0.76
N VAL A 71 -11.21 4.14 1.65
CA VAL A 71 -12.54 4.65 1.33
C VAL A 71 -12.74 6.07 1.84
N ASP A 72 -13.63 6.80 1.20
CA ASP A 72 -14.04 8.13 1.64
C ASP A 72 -14.79 8.02 2.99
N PRO A 73 -14.40 8.76 4.03
CA PRO A 73 -14.99 8.62 5.36
C PRO A 73 -16.48 8.99 5.43
N ALA A 74 -16.93 9.90 4.56
CA ALA A 74 -18.30 10.39 4.58
C ALA A 74 -19.25 9.51 3.76
N THR A 75 -18.78 8.96 2.64
CA THR A 75 -19.62 8.23 1.68
C THR A 75 -19.37 6.72 1.66
N GLY A 76 -18.21 6.27 2.15
CA GLY A 76 -17.74 4.88 2.01
C GLY A 76 -17.29 4.52 0.59
N GLU A 77 -17.19 5.50 -0.31
CA GLU A 77 -16.79 5.30 -1.69
C GLU A 77 -15.34 4.79 -1.76
N TRP A 78 -15.10 3.84 -2.64
CA TRP A 78 -13.78 3.26 -2.91
C TRP A 78 -12.81 4.32 -3.47
N LEU A 79 -11.63 4.38 -2.88
CA LEU A 79 -10.52 5.29 -3.27
C LEU A 79 -9.24 4.54 -3.63
N GLY A 80 -9.19 3.23 -3.39
CA GLY A 80 -8.01 2.41 -3.66
C GLY A 80 -7.73 1.38 -2.57
N GLU A 81 -6.50 0.90 -2.55
CA GLU A 81 -6.05 -0.10 -1.57
C GLU A 81 -4.72 0.28 -0.92
N VAL A 82 -4.52 -0.25 0.29
CA VAL A 82 -3.27 -0.23 1.04
C VAL A 82 -2.93 -1.64 1.46
N VAL A 83 -1.70 -2.06 1.23
CA VAL A 83 -1.26 -3.42 1.49
C VAL A 83 0.02 -3.43 2.31
N ILE A 84 0.06 -4.29 3.34
CA ILE A 84 1.26 -4.76 4.01
C ILE A 84 1.41 -6.23 3.68
N ASN A 85 2.54 -6.63 3.13
CA ASN A 85 2.82 -8.00 2.72
C ASN A 85 4.30 -8.35 2.89
N GLU A 86 4.69 -9.55 2.42
CA GLU A 86 6.08 -10.01 2.48
C GLU A 86 6.64 -9.99 3.92
N TRP A 87 5.81 -10.43 4.88
CA TRP A 87 6.23 -10.51 6.27
C TRP A 87 7.37 -11.52 6.43
N ASP A 88 8.52 -11.04 6.87
CA ASP A 88 9.69 -11.82 7.28
C ASP A 88 9.80 -11.79 8.80
N PRO A 89 9.40 -12.87 9.51
CA PRO A 89 9.43 -12.92 10.97
C PRO A 89 10.84 -12.93 11.54
N ASP A 90 11.83 -13.47 10.82
CA ASP A 90 13.20 -13.57 11.30
C ASP A 90 13.88 -12.19 11.28
N ASN A 91 13.63 -11.40 10.25
CA ASN A 91 14.13 -10.04 10.09
C ASN A 91 13.17 -8.96 10.63
N ARG A 92 11.95 -9.32 10.99
CA ARG A 92 10.88 -8.41 11.43
C ARG A 92 10.64 -7.29 10.44
N SER A 93 10.59 -7.64 9.17
CA SER A 93 10.40 -6.70 8.09
C SER A 93 9.16 -7.04 7.26
N CYS A 94 8.56 -6.03 6.65
CA CYS A 94 7.47 -6.20 5.71
C CYS A 94 7.48 -5.09 4.66
N SER A 95 6.77 -5.34 3.55
CA SER A 95 6.64 -4.41 2.44
C SER A 95 5.32 -3.65 2.51
N PHE A 96 5.36 -2.40 2.11
CA PHE A 96 4.20 -1.50 1.96
C PHE A 96 3.91 -1.23 0.49
N ARG A 97 2.63 -1.31 0.13
CA ARG A 97 2.13 -0.93 -1.19
C ARG A 97 0.87 -0.09 -1.05
N ILE A 98 0.67 0.82 -1.99
CA ILE A 98 -0.56 1.62 -2.11
C ILE A 98 -0.90 1.80 -3.58
N ALA A 99 -2.16 1.57 -3.93
CA ALA A 99 -2.72 1.89 -5.23
C ALA A 99 -3.98 2.73 -5.03
N LEU A 100 -4.02 3.91 -5.64
CA LEU A 100 -5.13 4.84 -5.50
C LEU A 100 -5.82 5.07 -6.84
N SER A 101 -7.14 5.02 -6.84
CA SER A 101 -7.96 5.37 -7.99
C SER A 101 -7.72 6.82 -8.44
N GLU A 102 -8.06 7.14 -9.69
CA GLU A 102 -7.92 8.48 -10.25
C GLU A 102 -8.58 9.55 -9.35
N ARG A 103 -9.78 9.28 -8.85
CA ARG A 103 -10.56 10.20 -8.00
C ARG A 103 -9.93 10.49 -6.64
N ALA A 104 -9.01 9.66 -6.20
CA ALA A 104 -8.28 9.82 -4.93
C ALA A 104 -7.03 10.71 -5.07
N ARG A 105 -6.59 10.98 -6.30
CA ARG A 105 -5.36 11.71 -6.54
C ARG A 105 -5.51 13.20 -6.20
N ASN A 106 -4.42 13.84 -5.79
CA ASN A 106 -4.34 15.27 -5.47
C ASN A 106 -5.19 15.77 -4.28
N ARG A 107 -5.71 14.85 -3.44
CA ARG A 107 -6.60 15.16 -2.30
C ARG A 107 -5.95 14.93 -0.92
N GLY A 108 -4.66 14.64 -0.85
CA GLY A 108 -3.98 14.30 0.41
C GLY A 108 -4.18 12.85 0.88
N ILE A 109 -5.05 12.10 0.21
CA ILE A 109 -5.46 10.74 0.58
C ILE A 109 -4.24 9.80 0.72
N GLY A 110 -3.32 9.80 -0.26
CA GLY A 110 -2.13 8.95 -0.21
C GLY A 110 -1.21 9.27 0.97
N THR A 111 -1.11 10.54 1.36
CA THR A 111 -0.30 10.95 2.51
C THR A 111 -0.93 10.48 3.81
N GLU A 112 -2.23 10.67 3.99
CA GLU A 112 -2.92 10.24 5.21
C GLU A 112 -2.99 8.73 5.32
N ALA A 113 -3.34 8.03 4.22
CA ALA A 113 -3.37 6.56 4.18
C ALA A 113 -2.02 5.94 4.55
N THR A 114 -0.92 6.47 3.98
CA THR A 114 0.42 6.00 4.31
C THR A 114 0.77 6.25 5.77
N ARG A 115 0.40 7.42 6.35
CA ARG A 115 0.64 7.70 7.76
C ARG A 115 -0.13 6.75 8.67
N LEU A 116 -1.42 6.55 8.41
CA LEU A 116 -2.29 5.67 9.20
C LEU A 116 -1.73 4.24 9.26
N ILE A 117 -1.31 3.69 8.12
CA ILE A 117 -0.79 2.32 8.10
C ILE A 117 0.59 2.20 8.73
N VAL A 118 1.48 3.19 8.55
CA VAL A 118 2.81 3.23 9.20
C VAL A 118 2.64 3.29 10.72
N ASP A 119 1.76 4.16 11.21
CA ASP A 119 1.47 4.27 12.64
C ASP A 119 0.88 2.99 13.20
N HIS A 120 -0.05 2.35 12.49
CA HIS A 120 -0.61 1.06 12.89
C HIS A 120 0.45 -0.05 12.95
N VAL A 121 1.26 -0.20 11.90
CA VAL A 121 2.31 -1.24 11.82
C VAL A 121 3.29 -1.14 12.98
N PHE A 122 3.69 0.07 13.36
CA PHE A 122 4.67 0.25 14.44
C PHE A 122 4.07 0.35 15.84
N SER A 123 2.79 0.70 16.00
CA SER A 123 2.17 0.84 17.33
C SER A 123 1.39 -0.37 17.76
N ALA A 124 0.70 -1.06 16.85
CA ALA A 124 -0.25 -2.12 17.18
C ALA A 124 0.30 -3.53 16.94
N ILE A 125 1.36 -3.69 16.16
CA ILE A 125 1.97 -5.00 15.87
C ILE A 125 3.20 -5.16 16.76
N ASP A 126 3.02 -5.88 17.88
CA ASP A 126 4.00 -5.91 18.97
C ASP A 126 4.62 -7.28 19.27
N ASP A 127 4.07 -8.40 18.79
CA ASP A 127 4.57 -9.74 19.15
C ASP A 127 4.76 -10.65 17.91
N PRO A 128 5.97 -10.72 17.36
CA PRO A 128 7.11 -9.81 17.55
C PRO A 128 6.86 -8.45 16.87
N PRO A 129 7.44 -7.36 17.39
CA PRO A 129 7.24 -6.04 16.78
C PRO A 129 7.88 -5.95 15.40
N VAL A 130 7.20 -5.32 14.46
CA VAL A 130 7.80 -4.96 13.16
C VAL A 130 8.93 -3.95 13.41
N ASN A 131 10.10 -4.21 12.86
CA ASN A 131 11.28 -3.34 13.00
C ASN A 131 11.47 -2.46 11.75
N ARG A 132 11.10 -2.98 10.58
CA ARG A 132 11.36 -2.34 9.29
C ARG A 132 10.14 -2.43 8.37
N LEU A 133 9.76 -1.31 7.80
CA LEU A 133 8.78 -1.23 6.73
C LEU A 133 9.46 -0.68 5.49
N GLU A 134 9.36 -1.39 4.37
CA GLU A 134 10.01 -1.00 3.12
C GLU A 134 9.03 -0.84 1.98
N LEU A 135 9.46 -0.16 0.94
CA LEU A 135 8.69 0.04 -0.30
C LEU A 135 9.61 0.22 -1.50
N GLU A 136 9.05 0.00 -2.68
CA GLU A 136 9.63 0.45 -3.94
C GLU A 136 8.73 1.48 -4.61
N VAL A 137 9.34 2.46 -5.25
CA VAL A 137 8.65 3.47 -6.04
C VAL A 137 9.42 3.76 -7.32
N TYR A 138 8.72 3.78 -8.44
CA TYR A 138 9.38 4.04 -9.73
C TYR A 138 9.81 5.50 -9.86
N ALA A 139 10.98 5.72 -10.49
CA ALA A 139 11.64 7.02 -10.59
C ALA A 139 10.77 8.11 -11.26
N PHE A 140 9.82 7.71 -12.10
CA PHE A 140 8.87 8.64 -12.73
C PHE A 140 7.74 9.10 -11.78
N ASN A 141 7.70 8.64 -10.52
CA ASN A 141 6.73 9.06 -9.52
C ASN A 141 7.37 9.92 -8.40
N PRO A 142 7.94 11.10 -8.71
CA PRO A 142 8.61 11.95 -7.72
C PRO A 142 7.66 12.43 -6.63
N ARG A 143 6.37 12.48 -6.92
CA ARG A 143 5.34 12.88 -5.95
C ARG A 143 5.21 11.86 -4.82
N ALA A 144 5.12 10.56 -5.13
CA ALA A 144 5.06 9.52 -4.11
C ALA A 144 6.36 9.50 -3.30
N ILE A 145 7.52 9.63 -3.95
CA ILE A 145 8.81 9.73 -3.26
C ILE A 145 8.80 10.87 -2.23
N THR A 146 8.33 12.06 -2.61
CA THR A 146 8.23 13.21 -1.69
C THR A 146 7.27 12.93 -0.52
N VAL A 147 6.16 12.24 -0.75
CA VAL A 147 5.22 11.84 0.30
C VAL A 147 5.91 10.90 1.28
N TYR A 148 6.59 9.87 0.79
CA TYR A 148 7.27 8.88 1.63
C TYR A 148 8.39 9.53 2.46
N GLU A 149 9.19 10.42 1.87
CA GLU A 149 10.22 11.17 2.60
C GLU A 149 9.64 12.03 3.74
N ARG A 150 8.51 12.69 3.50
CA ARG A 150 7.80 13.49 4.53
C ARG A 150 7.23 12.63 5.66
N ILE A 151 6.89 11.39 5.37
CA ILE A 151 6.46 10.41 6.37
C ILE A 151 7.68 9.80 7.08
N GLY A 152 8.89 9.97 6.54
CA GLY A 152 10.18 9.63 7.08
C GLY A 152 10.78 8.34 6.55
N PHE A 153 10.30 7.87 5.42
CA PHE A 153 11.04 6.87 4.68
C PHE A 153 12.36 7.46 4.19
N VAL A 154 13.42 6.69 4.31
CA VAL A 154 14.76 7.01 3.85
C VAL A 154 15.05 6.24 2.56
N ARG A 155 15.65 6.91 1.57
CA ARG A 155 16.11 6.22 0.36
C ARG A 155 17.32 5.36 0.70
N GLU A 156 17.31 4.11 0.24
CA GLU A 156 18.41 3.17 0.47
C GLU A 156 19.17 2.83 -0.80
N GLY A 157 18.51 2.87 -1.95
CA GLY A 157 19.15 2.50 -3.20
C GLY A 157 18.29 2.70 -4.44
N VAL A 158 18.89 2.32 -5.56
CA VAL A 158 18.25 2.34 -6.88
C VAL A 158 18.38 0.96 -7.52
N ARG A 159 17.26 0.35 -7.84
CA ARG A 159 17.19 -0.82 -8.70
C ARG A 159 17.13 -0.34 -10.14
N ARG A 160 18.26 -0.43 -10.84
CA ARG A 160 18.36 0.04 -12.22
C ARG A 160 17.56 -0.84 -13.16
N ALA A 161 16.83 -0.21 -14.10
CA ALA A 161 16.04 -0.90 -15.13
C ALA A 161 15.05 -1.93 -14.53
N ALA A 162 14.40 -1.58 -13.40
CA ALA A 162 13.55 -2.48 -12.63
C ALA A 162 12.18 -2.71 -13.29
N LEU A 163 11.68 -1.75 -14.06
CA LEU A 163 10.42 -1.83 -14.80
C LEU A 163 10.69 -1.57 -16.29
N ARG A 164 10.00 -2.29 -17.16
CA ARG A 164 9.89 -1.94 -18.57
C ARG A 164 8.48 -1.44 -18.85
N TRP A 165 8.33 -0.17 -19.22
CA TRP A 165 7.03 0.45 -19.52
C TRP A 165 7.11 1.20 -20.85
N ASP A 166 6.16 0.97 -21.75
CA ASP A 166 6.11 1.56 -23.11
C ASP A 166 7.44 1.44 -23.88
N GLY A 167 8.14 0.32 -23.70
CA GLY A 167 9.41 0.06 -24.37
C GLY A 167 10.64 0.60 -23.64
N GLU A 168 10.48 1.50 -22.69
CA GLU A 168 11.54 2.11 -21.91
C GLU A 168 11.81 1.37 -20.61
N PHE A 169 13.08 1.33 -20.17
CA PHE A 169 13.43 0.80 -18.86
C PHE A 169 13.46 1.93 -17.82
N VAL A 170 12.87 1.67 -16.67
CA VAL A 170 12.72 2.63 -15.57
C VAL A 170 13.34 2.07 -14.30
N ASP A 171 14.05 2.92 -13.58
CA ASP A 171 14.60 2.60 -12.27
C ASP A 171 13.52 2.61 -11.20
N ALA A 172 13.70 1.78 -10.15
CA ALA A 172 12.91 1.85 -8.93
C ALA A 172 13.81 2.31 -7.76
N ILE A 173 13.25 3.20 -6.94
CA ILE A 173 13.89 3.68 -5.72
C ILE A 173 13.41 2.79 -4.57
N THR A 174 14.34 2.18 -3.85
CA THR A 174 14.02 1.45 -2.62
C THR A 174 14.07 2.40 -1.43
N MET A 175 13.06 2.33 -0.59
CA MET A 175 12.95 3.18 0.60
C MET A 175 12.48 2.36 1.79
N SER A 176 12.89 2.76 3.00
CA SER A 176 12.44 2.13 4.23
C SER A 176 12.29 3.14 5.36
N ILE A 177 11.55 2.72 6.39
CA ILE A 177 11.47 3.38 7.67
C ILE A 177 11.67 2.34 8.78
N LEU A 178 12.49 2.66 9.78
CA LEU A 178 12.73 1.82 10.93
C LEU A 178 11.83 2.21 12.11
N ARG A 179 11.46 1.23 12.95
CA ARG A 179 10.68 1.46 14.17
C ARG A 179 11.32 2.53 15.06
N SER A 180 12.65 2.54 15.18
CA SER A 180 13.38 3.55 15.97
C SER A 180 13.27 4.97 15.42
N GLU A 181 13.20 5.12 14.10
CA GLU A 181 13.03 6.41 13.43
C GLU A 181 11.59 6.91 13.58
N TRP A 182 10.61 6.02 13.49
CA TRP A 182 9.20 6.34 13.74
C TRP A 182 8.98 6.77 15.20
N ALA A 183 9.55 6.06 16.18
CA ALA A 183 9.40 6.36 17.60
C ALA A 183 10.09 7.66 18.05
N ALA A 184 11.00 8.20 17.25
CA ALA A 184 11.73 9.44 17.55
C ALA A 184 11.02 10.73 17.07
N ARG A 185 9.78 10.65 16.55
CA ARG A 185 9.02 11.76 15.93
C ARG A 185 8.14 12.52 16.91
#